data_6638ab41b789684b9ba26d83b3d4e25f
#
_entry.id   6638ab41b789684b9ba26d83b3d4e25f
#
_cell.length_a   1.000
_cell.length_b   1.000
_cell.length_c   1.000
_cell.angle_alpha   90.00
_cell.angle_beta   90.00
_cell.angle_gamma   90.00
#
_symmetry.space_group_name_H-M   'P 1'
#
loop_
_entity.id
_entity.type
_entity.pdbx_description
1 polymer ?
#
loop_
_entity_poly.entity_id
_entity_poly.type
_entity_poly.pdbx_seq_one_letter_code
_entity_poly.pdbx_strand_id
1 'polypeptide(L)'
;MRDLGYWSAPVLAAALAVVTLAHGASGDDGRARFLATYKELVETNTTLSAGDCTLAAQRMAARLRQAGYPEANVRVFVPEGHPKEGGLLAQLPGSDPQAKAILMLAHVDVVEARREDWTRDPFTLIEEGGYFYGRGTSDMKAQAAVWVDNLVRFREEGFRPRRTIKLALTCGEETNGSLNGAGWLAEHERAAIDAQFAITEGVDGDLDAQGHRIALEVLAAEKVSQNYLLEVTNPGGHSSRPVPDNAIYHLVRAVDRVSHYEFPVQLDEANRAYFSGMSKIVGGQDGAAMAAVVANPADAAAVAVLDKNQNWHAMLRTTCVATTLAAGHATNALPQRARANINCRIFPGVPREAVRDQLVKVVADAAVSVTVPEVRGPVAEPAPLTAAILGPVTTVAHQLWPGVPVVPALEPGASDAQFLNPAGIPTYGITGMFTDPDGGGIHGLNERIRVQSVYEGRTFLYRLVKIYANQ
;
A
#
# COMPACT_ATOMS: atom_id res chain seq x y z
N MET A 1 -75.51 -40.60 60.35
CA MET A 1 -74.32 -41.22 60.92
C MET A 1 -73.29 -41.40 59.85
N ARG A 2 -72.08 -40.91 60.13
CA ARG A 2 -70.87 -40.92 59.33
C ARG A 2 -70.70 -39.73 58.38
N ASP A 3 -69.95 -38.79 58.91
CA ASP A 3 -69.32 -37.68 58.22
C ASP A 3 -68.31 -38.17 57.18
N LEU A 4 -68.31 -37.51 55.96
CA LEU A 4 -67.24 -37.61 55.02
C LEU A 4 -66.61 -36.24 54.86
N GLY A 5 -65.40 -36.11 55.44
CA GLY A 5 -64.65 -34.89 55.34
C GLY A 5 -64.06 -34.69 53.96
N TYR A 6 -64.20 -33.45 53.42
CA TYR A 6 -63.56 -32.98 52.20
C TYR A 6 -62.16 -32.45 52.53
N TRP A 7 -61.14 -33.04 51.94
CA TRP A 7 -59.77 -32.53 51.96
C TRP A 7 -59.59 -31.64 50.75
N SER A 8 -59.36 -30.36 50.98
CA SER A 8 -58.95 -29.39 49.99
C SER A 8 -57.42 -29.44 49.82
N ALA A 9 -56.93 -29.79 48.65
CA ALA A 9 -55.51 -29.70 48.24
C ALA A 9 -55.23 -28.31 47.71
N PRO A 10 -54.09 -27.71 48.01
CA PRO A 10 -53.67 -26.44 47.42
C PRO A 10 -53.12 -26.66 46.03
N VAL A 11 -53.65 -25.90 45.07
CA VAL A 11 -53.10 -25.83 43.70
C VAL A 11 -51.85 -24.93 43.76
N LEU A 12 -50.67 -25.56 43.59
CA LEU A 12 -49.42 -24.84 43.33
C LEU A 12 -49.44 -24.37 41.86
N ALA A 13 -49.58 -23.07 41.64
CA ALA A 13 -49.36 -22.43 40.35
C ALA A 13 -47.86 -22.34 40.10
N ALA A 14 -47.33 -23.20 39.25
CA ALA A 14 -45.96 -23.10 38.73
C ALA A 14 -45.94 -21.99 37.64
N ALA A 15 -45.35 -20.86 37.99
CA ALA A 15 -45.04 -19.81 37.00
C ALA A 15 -43.89 -20.31 36.10
N LEU A 16 -44.18 -20.70 34.87
CA LEU A 16 -43.17 -20.90 33.86
C LEU A 16 -42.62 -19.52 33.43
N ALA A 17 -41.43 -19.19 33.92
CA ALA A 17 -40.63 -18.11 33.34
C ALA A 17 -40.17 -18.55 31.93
N VAL A 18 -40.82 -18.02 30.89
CA VAL A 18 -40.34 -18.14 29.54
C VAL A 18 -39.12 -17.22 29.43
N VAL A 19 -37.92 -17.81 29.58
CA VAL A 19 -36.68 -17.18 29.16
C VAL A 19 -36.69 -17.17 27.65
N THR A 20 -37.12 -16.06 27.06
CA THR A 20 -36.86 -15.77 25.66
C THR A 20 -35.37 -15.58 25.52
N LEU A 21 -34.66 -16.64 25.16
CA LEU A 21 -33.36 -16.53 24.52
C LEU A 21 -33.58 -15.70 23.25
N ALA A 22 -33.22 -14.42 23.33
CA ALA A 22 -33.00 -13.63 22.15
C ALA A 22 -31.90 -14.32 21.36
N HIS A 23 -32.29 -15.20 20.41
CA HIS A 23 -31.44 -15.57 19.32
C HIS A 23 -31.14 -14.28 18.60
N GLY A 24 -29.93 -13.73 18.86
CA GLY A 24 -29.39 -12.67 18.04
C GLY A 24 -29.52 -13.09 16.59
N ALA A 25 -30.18 -12.29 15.82
CA ALA A 25 -30.29 -12.45 14.40
C ALA A 25 -28.93 -12.89 13.85
N SER A 26 -28.88 -14.05 13.18
CA SER A 26 -27.85 -14.40 12.20
C SER A 26 -28.06 -13.47 11.02
N GLY A 27 -27.91 -12.18 11.27
CA GLY A 27 -27.97 -11.11 10.33
C GLY A 27 -26.58 -10.86 9.83
N ASP A 28 -26.50 -10.52 8.59
CA ASP A 28 -25.51 -9.73 7.96
C ASP A 28 -24.52 -9.14 9.03
N ASP A 29 -23.32 -9.71 9.16
CA ASP A 29 -22.28 -9.31 10.12
C ASP A 29 -21.76 -7.87 9.87
N GLY A 30 -22.60 -6.96 9.39
CA GLY A 30 -22.35 -5.60 8.95
C GLY A 30 -21.87 -5.52 7.49
N ARG A 31 -22.02 -6.58 6.70
CA ARG A 31 -21.60 -6.59 5.28
C ARG A 31 -22.31 -5.53 4.45
N ALA A 32 -23.61 -5.35 4.63
CA ALA A 32 -24.37 -4.34 3.89
C ALA A 32 -23.88 -2.92 4.21
N ARG A 33 -23.56 -2.63 5.49
CA ARG A 33 -23.00 -1.35 5.91
C ARG A 33 -21.58 -1.16 5.36
N PHE A 34 -20.74 -2.18 5.45
CA PHE A 34 -19.40 -2.18 4.86
C PHE A 34 -19.46 -1.91 3.35
N LEU A 35 -20.30 -2.64 2.63
CA LEU A 35 -20.48 -2.44 1.19
C LEU A 35 -20.95 -1.01 0.86
N ALA A 36 -21.87 -0.45 1.65
CA ALA A 36 -22.29 0.93 1.48
C ALA A 36 -21.15 1.93 1.74
N THR A 37 -20.25 1.67 2.70
CA THR A 37 -19.05 2.49 2.96
C THR A 37 -18.06 2.39 1.81
N TYR A 38 -17.80 1.18 1.34
CA TYR A 38 -16.89 0.94 0.23
C TYR A 38 -17.40 1.56 -1.07
N LYS A 39 -18.70 1.37 -1.36
CA LYS A 39 -19.37 1.99 -2.50
C LYS A 39 -19.25 3.51 -2.47
N GLU A 40 -19.51 4.14 -1.33
CA GLU A 40 -19.41 5.59 -1.19
C GLU A 40 -17.97 6.10 -1.44
N LEU A 41 -16.95 5.37 -0.98
CA LEU A 41 -15.56 5.71 -1.26
C LEU A 41 -15.23 5.58 -2.74
N VAL A 42 -15.57 4.46 -3.39
CA VAL A 42 -15.28 4.24 -4.81
C VAL A 42 -16.02 5.26 -5.68
N GLU A 43 -17.28 5.55 -5.36
CA GLU A 43 -18.12 6.49 -6.12
C GLU A 43 -17.84 7.97 -5.79
N THR A 44 -16.97 8.25 -4.82
CA THR A 44 -16.38 9.58 -4.64
C THR A 44 -15.14 9.68 -5.51
N ASN A 45 -15.20 10.44 -6.61
CA ASN A 45 -14.02 10.71 -7.42
C ASN A 45 -12.98 11.45 -6.59
N THR A 46 -11.78 10.91 -6.51
CA THR A 46 -10.64 11.45 -5.76
C THR A 46 -9.36 11.51 -6.62
N THR A 47 -9.53 11.58 -7.94
CA THR A 47 -8.42 11.89 -8.86
C THR A 47 -7.91 13.31 -8.64
N LEU A 48 -6.64 13.56 -8.93
CA LEU A 48 -6.04 14.89 -8.79
C LEU A 48 -6.76 15.94 -9.66
N SER A 49 -7.11 15.60 -10.90
CA SER A 49 -7.64 16.56 -11.88
C SER A 49 -9.06 17.02 -11.58
N ALA A 50 -9.93 16.15 -11.06
CA ALA A 50 -11.36 16.40 -10.96
C ALA A 50 -11.97 15.95 -9.62
N GLY A 51 -11.19 15.29 -8.76
CA GLY A 51 -11.66 14.67 -7.54
C GLY A 51 -11.66 15.60 -6.33
N ASP A 52 -12.06 15.01 -5.18
CA ASP A 52 -12.12 15.71 -3.90
C ASP A 52 -11.94 14.69 -2.73
N CYS A 53 -10.70 14.56 -2.22
CA CYS A 53 -10.40 13.75 -1.05
C CYS A 53 -11.03 14.32 0.23
N THR A 54 -11.15 15.65 0.33
CA THR A 54 -11.79 16.31 1.48
C THR A 54 -13.24 15.87 1.61
N LEU A 55 -13.96 15.77 0.48
CA LEU A 55 -15.32 15.25 0.45
C LEU A 55 -15.37 13.77 0.89
N ALA A 56 -14.45 12.94 0.42
CA ALA A 56 -14.35 11.54 0.86
C ALA A 56 -14.11 11.45 2.37
N ALA A 57 -13.18 12.24 2.90
CA ALA A 57 -12.87 12.33 4.32
C ALA A 57 -14.10 12.79 5.15
N GLN A 58 -14.85 13.80 4.67
CA GLN A 58 -16.07 14.27 5.32
C GLN A 58 -17.15 13.19 5.39
N ARG A 59 -17.35 12.42 4.31
CA ARG A 59 -18.29 11.29 4.26
C ARG A 59 -17.91 10.21 5.27
N MET A 60 -16.65 9.84 5.35
CA MET A 60 -16.16 8.85 6.31
C MET A 60 -16.25 9.36 7.76
N ALA A 61 -15.96 10.63 8.00
CA ALA A 61 -16.17 11.27 9.29
C ALA A 61 -17.63 11.22 9.73
N ALA A 62 -18.57 11.47 8.81
CA ALA A 62 -20.00 11.39 9.09
C ALA A 62 -20.42 9.98 9.54
N ARG A 63 -19.90 8.92 8.89
CA ARG A 63 -20.15 7.52 9.28
C ARG A 63 -19.65 7.22 10.69
N LEU A 64 -18.44 7.68 11.05
CA LEU A 64 -17.91 7.50 12.41
C LEU A 64 -18.75 8.26 13.46
N ARG A 65 -19.17 9.48 13.16
CA ARG A 65 -20.06 10.24 14.05
C ARG A 65 -21.41 9.56 14.23
N GLN A 66 -21.99 9.03 13.15
CA GLN A 66 -23.24 8.23 13.21
C GLN A 66 -23.07 6.97 14.08
N ALA A 67 -21.89 6.36 14.08
CA ALA A 67 -21.57 5.25 14.97
C ALA A 67 -21.33 5.66 16.43
N GLY A 68 -21.44 6.95 16.77
CA GLY A 68 -21.34 7.49 18.13
C GLY A 68 -19.91 7.84 18.56
N TYR A 69 -18.98 8.07 17.61
CA TYR A 69 -17.69 8.67 17.95
C TYR A 69 -17.86 10.14 18.32
N PRO A 70 -17.28 10.60 19.47
CA PRO A 70 -17.29 12.01 19.84
C PRO A 70 -16.54 12.87 18.82
N GLU A 71 -16.97 14.12 18.65
CA GLU A 71 -16.30 15.10 17.76
C GLU A 71 -14.81 15.25 18.05
N ALA A 72 -14.41 15.19 19.33
CA ALA A 72 -13.01 15.27 19.72
C ALA A 72 -12.15 14.11 19.18
N ASN A 73 -12.76 13.02 18.76
CA ASN A 73 -12.09 11.83 18.26
C ASN A 73 -12.22 11.64 16.74
N VAL A 74 -12.84 12.59 16.03
CA VAL A 74 -13.06 12.53 14.56
C VAL A 74 -12.87 13.91 13.95
N ARG A 75 -11.79 14.10 13.22
CA ARG A 75 -11.44 15.40 12.63
C ARG A 75 -11.05 15.26 11.16
N VAL A 76 -11.66 16.04 10.31
CA VAL A 76 -11.17 16.27 8.94
C VAL A 76 -10.08 17.35 9.01
N PHE A 77 -8.92 17.07 8.44
CA PHE A 77 -7.85 18.05 8.27
C PHE A 77 -7.78 18.48 6.81
N VAL A 78 -7.46 19.73 6.58
CA VAL A 78 -7.32 20.31 5.24
C VAL A 78 -6.07 21.17 5.24
N PRO A 79 -5.00 20.76 4.58
CA PRO A 79 -3.78 21.56 4.46
C PRO A 79 -4.04 22.90 3.78
N GLU A 80 -3.36 23.94 4.22
CA GLU A 80 -3.53 25.29 3.68
C GLU A 80 -3.16 25.31 2.17
N GLY A 81 -4.01 25.94 1.37
CA GLY A 81 -3.85 25.99 -0.08
C GLY A 81 -4.35 24.74 -0.83
N HIS A 82 -4.75 23.67 -0.12
CA HIS A 82 -5.17 22.39 -0.70
C HIS A 82 -6.59 21.97 -0.29
N PRO A 83 -7.63 22.75 -0.65
CA PRO A 83 -8.98 22.56 -0.11
C PRO A 83 -9.64 21.22 -0.48
N LYS A 84 -9.16 20.55 -1.52
CA LYS A 84 -9.67 19.25 -1.99
C LYS A 84 -8.77 18.07 -1.64
N GLU A 85 -7.61 18.30 -1.05
CA GLU A 85 -6.60 17.29 -0.72
C GLU A 85 -6.55 17.01 0.80
N GLY A 86 -7.65 17.28 1.50
CA GLY A 86 -7.77 16.98 2.91
C GLY A 86 -7.94 15.49 3.20
N GLY A 87 -7.88 15.14 4.48
CA GLY A 87 -8.01 13.78 4.96
C GLY A 87 -8.77 13.69 6.29
N LEU A 88 -8.86 12.47 6.82
CA LEU A 88 -9.56 12.16 8.06
C LEU A 88 -8.58 11.65 9.11
N LEU A 89 -8.65 12.21 10.30
CA LEU A 89 -8.05 11.65 11.52
C LEU A 89 -9.15 11.19 12.45
N ALA A 90 -9.06 9.95 12.93
CA ALA A 90 -9.97 9.44 13.95
C ALA A 90 -9.24 8.57 14.96
N GLN A 91 -9.82 8.37 16.14
CA GLN A 91 -9.23 7.49 17.15
C GLN A 91 -10.28 6.82 18.05
N LEU A 92 -9.96 5.60 18.46
CA LEU A 92 -10.58 4.89 19.58
C LEU A 92 -9.58 4.89 20.74
N PRO A 93 -9.83 5.65 21.82
CA PRO A 93 -8.89 5.72 22.95
C PRO A 93 -8.69 4.38 23.63
N GLY A 94 -7.44 4.08 23.96
CA GLY A 94 -7.05 2.90 24.75
C GLY A 94 -7.22 3.13 26.24
N SER A 95 -7.25 2.03 26.99
CA SER A 95 -7.35 2.04 28.47
C SER A 95 -5.99 2.27 29.16
N ASP A 96 -4.87 2.05 28.47
CA ASP A 96 -3.52 2.24 28.96
C ASP A 96 -2.87 3.46 28.31
N PRO A 97 -2.78 4.62 29.01
CA PRO A 97 -2.20 5.84 28.44
C PRO A 97 -0.68 5.75 28.24
N GLN A 98 -0.01 4.74 28.80
CA GLN A 98 1.42 4.52 28.60
C GLN A 98 1.72 3.63 27.39
N ALA A 99 0.73 2.90 26.90
CA ALA A 99 0.88 2.08 25.70
C ALA A 99 0.84 2.94 24.46
N LYS A 100 1.90 2.86 23.63
CA LYS A 100 1.91 3.58 22.33
C LYS A 100 0.75 3.09 21.46
N ALA A 101 0.12 4.01 20.75
CA ALA A 101 -0.96 3.73 19.82
C ALA A 101 -0.52 2.80 18.67
N ILE A 102 -1.48 2.26 17.95
CA ILE A 102 -1.32 1.70 16.60
C ILE A 102 -2.03 2.62 15.59
N LEU A 103 -1.50 2.74 14.38
CA LEU A 103 -2.05 3.57 13.32
C LEU A 103 -2.56 2.69 12.18
N MET A 104 -3.82 2.83 11.82
CA MET A 104 -4.41 2.36 10.57
C MET A 104 -4.29 3.51 9.56
N LEU A 105 -3.53 3.32 8.50
CA LEU A 105 -3.31 4.31 7.46
C LEU A 105 -3.90 3.82 6.14
N ALA A 106 -4.48 4.72 5.37
CA ALA A 106 -4.87 4.48 3.99
C ALA A 106 -4.96 5.79 3.21
N HIS A 107 -4.52 5.80 1.95
CA HIS A 107 -4.86 6.89 1.06
C HIS A 107 -6.25 6.69 0.44
N VAL A 108 -6.88 7.78 0.05
CA VAL A 108 -8.19 7.75 -0.60
C VAL A 108 -8.17 8.34 -2.01
N ASP A 109 -7.09 9.02 -2.39
CA ASP A 109 -6.88 9.43 -3.77
C ASP A 109 -6.63 8.24 -4.68
N VAL A 110 -6.78 8.46 -5.97
CA VAL A 110 -6.62 7.44 -7.00
C VAL A 110 -5.99 8.04 -8.24
N VAL A 111 -5.25 7.24 -9.01
CA VAL A 111 -4.75 7.65 -10.32
C VAL A 111 -5.91 8.00 -11.27
N GLU A 112 -5.60 8.79 -12.30
CA GLU A 112 -6.58 9.23 -13.29
C GLU A 112 -7.29 8.06 -13.98
N ALA A 113 -8.58 8.26 -14.25
CA ALA A 113 -9.40 7.31 -14.99
C ALA A 113 -10.37 8.06 -15.90
N ARG A 114 -10.22 7.87 -17.21
CA ARG A 114 -11.09 8.48 -18.22
C ARG A 114 -12.20 7.53 -18.59
N ARG A 115 -13.45 7.99 -18.48
CA ARG A 115 -14.64 7.16 -18.75
C ARG A 115 -14.60 6.52 -20.13
N GLU A 116 -14.11 7.23 -21.14
CA GLU A 116 -14.03 6.77 -22.52
C GLU A 116 -13.08 5.59 -22.73
N ASP A 117 -12.10 5.42 -21.87
CA ASP A 117 -11.12 4.32 -21.97
C ASP A 117 -11.62 3.04 -21.26
N TRP A 118 -12.64 3.16 -20.39
CA TRP A 118 -13.11 2.07 -19.58
C TRP A 118 -14.37 1.42 -20.16
N THR A 119 -14.48 0.10 -20.07
CA THR A 119 -15.72 -0.63 -20.46
C THR A 119 -16.84 -0.41 -19.46
N ARG A 120 -16.49 -0.14 -18.19
CA ARG A 120 -17.39 0.21 -17.08
C ARG A 120 -17.11 1.62 -16.61
N ASP A 121 -18.07 2.24 -15.90
CA ASP A 121 -17.80 3.54 -15.27
C ASP A 121 -16.77 3.37 -14.14
N PRO A 122 -15.61 4.05 -14.19
CA PRO A 122 -14.56 3.91 -13.19
C PRO A 122 -14.97 4.39 -11.78
N PHE A 123 -15.98 5.27 -11.70
CA PHE A 123 -16.46 5.83 -10.43
C PHE A 123 -17.86 5.30 -10.04
N THR A 124 -18.17 4.09 -10.45
CA THR A 124 -19.33 3.32 -10.01
C THR A 124 -18.85 1.96 -9.54
N LEU A 125 -19.14 1.60 -8.28
CA LEU A 125 -18.80 0.27 -7.76
C LEU A 125 -19.73 -0.78 -8.41
N ILE A 126 -19.17 -1.62 -9.26
CA ILE A 126 -19.92 -2.66 -9.97
C ILE A 126 -19.47 -4.02 -9.46
N GLU A 127 -20.43 -4.82 -8.96
CA GLU A 127 -20.19 -6.23 -8.62
C GLU A 127 -20.61 -7.09 -9.82
N GLU A 128 -19.65 -7.78 -10.43
CA GLU A 128 -19.88 -8.62 -11.61
C GLU A 128 -18.89 -9.79 -11.65
N GLY A 129 -19.37 -11.00 -11.94
CA GLY A 129 -18.52 -12.18 -12.12
C GLY A 129 -17.67 -12.56 -10.91
N GLY A 130 -18.06 -12.15 -9.69
CA GLY A 130 -17.31 -12.39 -8.45
C GLY A 130 -16.24 -11.35 -8.16
N TYR A 131 -16.24 -10.22 -8.89
CA TYR A 131 -15.32 -9.10 -8.70
C TYR A 131 -16.09 -7.81 -8.43
N PHE A 132 -15.47 -6.94 -7.66
CA PHE A 132 -15.78 -5.51 -7.62
C PHE A 132 -14.91 -4.78 -8.65
N TYR A 133 -15.54 -3.98 -9.51
CA TYR A 133 -14.90 -3.14 -10.51
C TYR A 133 -15.07 -1.67 -10.15
N GLY A 134 -14.05 -0.87 -10.40
CA GLY A 134 -14.01 0.57 -10.23
C GLY A 134 -12.59 1.06 -9.94
N ARG A 135 -12.28 2.31 -10.19
CA ARG A 135 -10.99 2.91 -9.84
C ARG A 135 -10.86 3.02 -8.31
N GLY A 136 -9.76 2.50 -7.76
CA GLY A 136 -9.51 2.44 -6.33
C GLY A 136 -10.18 1.25 -5.64
N THR A 137 -10.77 0.31 -6.38
CA THR A 137 -11.36 -0.89 -5.75
C THR A 137 -10.32 -1.78 -5.10
N SER A 138 -9.13 -1.85 -5.65
CA SER A 138 -7.99 -2.56 -5.07
C SER A 138 -7.08 -1.58 -4.35
N ASP A 139 -6.70 -0.52 -5.00
CA ASP A 139 -5.71 0.46 -4.58
C ASP A 139 -6.37 1.81 -4.26
N MET A 140 -6.57 2.18 -2.94
CA MET A 140 -6.67 1.23 -1.80
C MET A 140 -7.96 1.46 -1.01
N LYS A 141 -9.06 1.87 -1.72
CA LYS A 141 -10.35 2.20 -1.06
C LYS A 141 -11.01 1.01 -0.38
N ALA A 142 -10.69 -0.24 -0.78
CA ALA A 142 -11.16 -1.43 -0.06
C ALA A 142 -10.63 -1.42 1.37
N GLN A 143 -9.32 -1.24 1.54
CA GLN A 143 -8.70 -1.21 2.88
C GLN A 143 -9.13 0.04 3.66
N ALA A 144 -9.24 1.20 3.02
CA ALA A 144 -9.79 2.40 3.64
C ALA A 144 -11.21 2.17 4.21
N ALA A 145 -12.06 1.49 3.43
CA ALA A 145 -13.40 1.09 3.89
C ALA A 145 -13.35 0.12 5.07
N VAL A 146 -12.42 -0.84 5.05
CA VAL A 146 -12.21 -1.79 6.17
C VAL A 146 -11.79 -1.05 7.44
N TRP A 147 -10.92 -0.03 7.34
CA TRP A 147 -10.50 0.75 8.50
C TRP A 147 -11.67 1.51 9.15
N VAL A 148 -12.52 2.13 8.33
CA VAL A 148 -13.73 2.80 8.82
C VAL A 148 -14.70 1.79 9.44
N ASP A 149 -14.96 0.66 8.79
CA ASP A 149 -15.82 -0.42 9.29
C ASP A 149 -15.30 -1.01 10.60
N ASN A 150 -13.98 -1.20 10.74
CA ASN A 150 -13.37 -1.66 11.98
C ASN A 150 -13.68 -0.73 13.15
N LEU A 151 -13.52 0.58 12.97
CA LEU A 151 -13.86 1.56 14.01
C LEU A 151 -15.36 1.52 14.36
N VAL A 152 -16.24 1.46 13.35
CA VAL A 152 -17.69 1.35 13.58
C VAL A 152 -18.01 0.09 14.38
N ARG A 153 -17.48 -1.07 13.99
CA ARG A 153 -17.68 -2.35 14.70
C ARG A 153 -17.15 -2.32 16.12
N PHE A 154 -15.93 -1.79 16.33
CA PHE A 154 -15.37 -1.66 17.67
C PHE A 154 -16.25 -0.80 18.59
N ARG A 155 -16.86 0.25 18.06
CA ARG A 155 -17.77 1.10 18.82
C ARG A 155 -19.07 0.38 19.16
N GLU A 156 -19.67 -0.31 18.20
CA GLU A 156 -20.92 -1.06 18.38
C GLU A 156 -20.77 -2.22 19.38
N GLU A 157 -19.63 -2.91 19.35
CA GLU A 157 -19.32 -4.00 20.27
C GLU A 157 -18.94 -3.53 21.67
N GLY A 158 -18.70 -2.23 21.86
CA GLY A 158 -18.15 -1.68 23.09
C GLY A 158 -16.72 -2.16 23.36
N PHE A 159 -15.95 -2.42 22.30
CA PHE A 159 -14.55 -2.85 22.41
C PHE A 159 -13.70 -1.81 23.12
N ARG A 160 -12.95 -2.25 24.12
CA ARG A 160 -12.05 -1.42 24.92
C ARG A 160 -10.63 -1.88 24.71
N PRO A 161 -9.90 -1.28 23.74
CA PRO A 161 -8.52 -1.65 23.49
C PRO A 161 -7.61 -1.23 24.65
N ARG A 162 -6.50 -1.94 24.85
CA ARG A 162 -5.44 -1.49 25.73
C ARG A 162 -4.73 -0.26 25.14
N ARG A 163 -4.36 -0.32 23.86
CA ARG A 163 -3.71 0.77 23.11
C ARG A 163 -4.73 1.61 22.38
N THR A 164 -4.49 2.89 22.25
CA THR A 164 -5.26 3.73 21.32
C THR A 164 -5.11 3.21 19.88
N ILE A 165 -6.22 3.06 19.20
CA ILE A 165 -6.27 2.79 17.77
C ILE A 165 -6.51 4.12 17.07
N LYS A 166 -5.57 4.53 16.21
CA LYS A 166 -5.67 5.72 15.37
C LYS A 166 -6.00 5.33 13.94
N LEU A 167 -6.70 6.20 13.24
CA LEU A 167 -6.97 6.13 11.79
C LEU A 167 -6.51 7.42 11.15
N ALA A 168 -5.75 7.31 10.06
CA ALA A 168 -5.52 8.40 9.13
C ALA A 168 -5.95 7.95 7.73
N LEU A 169 -6.90 8.68 7.12
CA LEU A 169 -7.16 8.61 5.69
C LEU A 169 -6.51 9.83 5.05
N THR A 170 -5.62 9.59 4.11
CA THR A 170 -4.76 10.61 3.48
C THR A 170 -5.11 10.83 2.01
N CYS A 171 -4.52 11.85 1.40
CA CYS A 171 -4.63 12.15 -0.01
C CYS A 171 -3.25 12.43 -0.57
N GLY A 172 -3.01 12.09 -1.84
CA GLY A 172 -1.79 12.47 -2.55
C GLY A 172 -0.68 11.43 -2.54
N GLU A 173 -0.99 10.17 -2.22
CA GLU A 173 -0.07 9.05 -2.41
C GLU A 173 0.24 8.85 -3.89
N GLU A 174 -0.81 8.78 -4.70
CA GLU A 174 -0.80 8.48 -6.14
C GLU A 174 -0.33 9.65 -7.03
N THR A 175 -0.19 10.82 -6.45
CA THR A 175 0.01 12.05 -7.23
C THR A 175 1.42 12.59 -7.09
N ASN A 176 2.15 12.56 -8.19
CA ASN A 176 3.49 13.15 -8.26
C ASN A 176 3.41 14.69 -8.39
N GLY A 177 4.01 15.40 -7.44
CA GLY A 177 4.12 16.87 -7.50
C GLY A 177 2.97 17.64 -6.87
N SER A 178 2.05 16.95 -6.21
CA SER A 178 1.05 17.51 -5.32
C SER A 178 1.42 17.28 -3.85
N LEU A 179 0.52 17.65 -2.94
CA LEU A 179 0.66 17.38 -1.52
C LEU A 179 0.54 15.87 -1.26
N ASN A 180 1.46 15.30 -0.48
CA ASN A 180 1.25 13.98 0.12
C ASN A 180 0.77 14.15 1.56
N GLY A 181 -0.44 13.67 1.86
CA GLY A 181 -1.10 13.86 3.15
C GLY A 181 -0.39 13.16 4.31
N ALA A 182 0.19 11.99 4.09
CA ALA A 182 0.95 11.28 5.14
C ALA A 182 2.26 12.01 5.45
N GLY A 183 2.96 12.49 4.42
CA GLY A 183 4.14 13.32 4.58
C GLY A 183 3.83 14.63 5.30
N TRP A 184 2.73 15.29 4.93
CA TRP A 184 2.27 16.51 5.60
C TRP A 184 1.96 16.27 7.08
N LEU A 185 1.26 15.18 7.41
CA LEU A 185 0.98 14.81 8.81
C LEU A 185 2.25 14.51 9.60
N ALA A 186 3.22 13.82 8.97
CA ALA A 186 4.50 13.52 9.61
C ALA A 186 5.29 14.80 9.95
N GLU A 187 5.20 15.82 9.11
CA GLU A 187 5.92 17.09 9.29
C GLU A 187 5.18 18.07 10.21
N HIS A 188 3.86 18.23 10.04
CA HIS A 188 3.10 19.31 10.68
C HIS A 188 2.22 18.84 11.85
N GLU A 189 1.78 17.59 11.85
CA GLU A 189 0.87 17.06 12.87
C GLU A 189 1.33 15.69 13.41
N ARG A 190 2.65 15.52 13.59
CA ARG A 190 3.26 14.26 14.02
C ARG A 190 2.58 13.62 15.23
N ALA A 191 2.15 14.42 16.23
CA ALA A 191 1.46 13.93 17.42
C ALA A 191 0.12 13.26 17.11
N ALA A 192 -0.59 13.71 16.08
CA ALA A 192 -1.88 13.13 15.70
C ALA A 192 -1.72 11.71 15.16
N ILE A 193 -0.61 11.40 14.47
CA ILE A 193 -0.32 10.10 13.92
C ILE A 193 0.70 9.30 14.73
N ASP A 194 1.24 9.82 15.85
CA ASP A 194 2.23 9.10 16.65
C ASP A 194 1.73 7.72 17.06
N ALA A 195 2.51 6.71 16.75
CA ALA A 195 2.17 5.31 16.99
C ALA A 195 3.44 4.48 17.17
N GLN A 196 3.30 3.28 17.73
CA GLN A 196 4.39 2.32 17.79
C GLN A 196 4.73 1.78 16.40
N PHE A 197 3.70 1.59 15.59
CA PHE A 197 3.79 1.19 14.19
C PHE A 197 2.49 1.57 13.46
N ALA A 198 2.55 1.59 12.14
CA ALA A 198 1.40 1.75 11.27
C ALA A 198 1.15 0.50 10.42
N ILE A 199 -0.10 0.31 10.03
CA ILE A 199 -0.53 -0.69 9.05
C ILE A 199 -1.17 0.07 7.89
N THR A 200 -0.70 -0.19 6.69
CA THR A 200 -1.18 0.43 5.45
C THR A 200 -1.35 -0.62 4.36
N GLU A 201 -1.52 -0.16 3.13
CA GLU A 201 -1.42 -0.99 1.94
C GLU A 201 -0.04 -1.63 1.80
N GLY A 202 0.06 -2.52 0.85
CA GLY A 202 1.30 -3.18 0.48
C GLY A 202 1.02 -4.24 -0.55
N VAL A 203 1.91 -5.19 -0.65
CA VAL A 203 1.67 -6.38 -1.46
C VAL A 203 0.53 -7.19 -0.85
N ASP A 204 -0.42 -7.59 -1.69
CA ASP A 204 -1.49 -8.51 -1.33
C ASP A 204 -0.96 -9.94 -1.20
N GLY A 205 -1.81 -10.85 -0.76
CA GLY A 205 -1.51 -12.28 -0.91
C GLY A 205 -1.66 -12.72 -2.38
N ASP A 206 -0.86 -13.68 -2.78
CA ASP A 206 -0.84 -14.23 -4.14
C ASP A 206 -1.87 -15.32 -4.34
N LEU A 207 -2.56 -15.30 -5.48
CA LEU A 207 -3.31 -16.42 -6.01
C LEU A 207 -2.60 -17.06 -7.21
N ASP A 208 -2.81 -18.37 -7.41
CA ASP A 208 -2.47 -19.03 -8.67
C ASP A 208 -3.56 -18.80 -9.74
N ALA A 209 -3.31 -19.27 -10.96
CA ALA A 209 -4.26 -19.15 -12.06
C ALA A 209 -5.59 -19.88 -11.82
N GLN A 210 -5.66 -20.78 -10.83
CA GLN A 210 -6.85 -21.51 -10.40
C GLN A 210 -7.55 -20.83 -9.22
N GLY A 211 -6.96 -19.77 -8.65
CA GLY A 211 -7.47 -19.03 -7.51
C GLY A 211 -7.13 -19.65 -6.15
N HIS A 212 -6.15 -20.57 -6.09
CA HIS A 212 -5.62 -21.06 -4.82
C HIS A 212 -4.63 -20.05 -4.25
N ARG A 213 -4.64 -19.91 -2.92
CA ARG A 213 -3.72 -19.00 -2.21
C ARG A 213 -2.32 -19.61 -2.17
N ILE A 214 -1.33 -18.85 -2.65
CA ILE A 214 0.09 -19.23 -2.66
C ILE A 214 0.75 -18.78 -1.36
N ALA A 215 0.66 -17.49 -1.02
CA ALA A 215 1.23 -16.88 0.17
C ALA A 215 0.42 -15.66 0.57
N LEU A 216 0.48 -15.28 1.85
CA LEU A 216 0.11 -13.95 2.32
C LEU A 216 1.39 -13.14 2.51
N GLU A 217 1.52 -12.02 1.84
CA GLU A 217 2.70 -11.19 1.96
C GLU A 217 2.56 -10.12 3.05
N VAL A 218 3.67 -9.72 3.65
CA VAL A 218 3.77 -8.64 4.64
C VAL A 218 4.86 -7.70 4.18
N LEU A 219 4.47 -6.56 3.65
CA LEU A 219 5.42 -5.55 3.20
C LEU A 219 6.13 -4.91 4.38
N ALA A 220 7.47 -4.95 4.36
CA ALA A 220 8.32 -4.34 5.39
C ALA A 220 9.42 -3.44 4.81
N ALA A 221 9.62 -3.47 3.50
CA ALA A 221 10.60 -2.65 2.81
C ALA A 221 10.07 -2.18 1.46
N GLU A 222 10.45 -0.98 1.06
CA GLU A 222 10.06 -0.36 -0.21
C GLU A 222 11.25 0.32 -0.84
N LYS A 223 11.28 0.36 -2.19
CA LYS A 223 12.30 1.11 -2.92
C LYS A 223 11.93 2.59 -3.01
N VAL A 224 12.95 3.43 -3.05
CA VAL A 224 12.75 4.88 -3.15
C VAL A 224 12.76 5.31 -4.61
N SER A 225 11.72 6.01 -5.07
CA SER A 225 11.70 6.61 -6.40
C SER A 225 12.54 7.89 -6.44
N GLN A 226 13.48 7.97 -7.37
CA GLN A 226 14.29 9.17 -7.58
C GLN A 226 14.57 9.39 -9.05
N ASN A 227 14.37 10.62 -9.50
CA ASN A 227 14.74 11.05 -10.85
C ASN A 227 16.15 11.62 -10.88
N TYR A 228 16.89 11.28 -11.92
CA TYR A 228 18.19 11.88 -12.26
C TYR A 228 18.10 12.49 -13.65
N LEU A 229 18.53 13.74 -13.79
CA LEU A 229 18.58 14.44 -15.06
C LEU A 229 19.96 14.31 -15.67
N LEU A 230 20.05 13.68 -16.82
CA LEU A 230 21.20 13.73 -17.70
C LEU A 230 21.05 14.93 -18.64
N GLU A 231 22.02 15.82 -18.67
CA GLU A 231 21.98 16.97 -19.56
C GLU A 231 23.34 17.19 -20.24
N VAL A 232 23.25 17.50 -21.54
CA VAL A 232 24.38 17.95 -22.35
C VAL A 232 24.05 19.32 -22.95
N THR A 233 24.99 20.26 -22.88
CA THR A 233 24.90 21.53 -23.58
C THR A 233 26.02 21.65 -24.62
N ASN A 234 25.77 22.31 -25.73
CA ASN A 234 26.70 22.45 -26.84
C ASN A 234 26.47 23.80 -27.54
N PRO A 235 27.49 24.45 -28.16
CA PRO A 235 27.29 25.70 -28.83
C PRO A 235 26.29 25.68 -29.99
N GLY A 236 26.01 24.48 -30.55
CA GLY A 236 25.16 24.35 -31.73
C GLY A 236 25.90 24.73 -33.02
N GLY A 237 25.14 25.02 -34.06
CA GLY A 237 25.68 25.42 -35.37
C GLY A 237 24.77 25.03 -36.53
N HIS A 238 25.20 25.32 -37.76
CA HIS A 238 24.47 24.96 -38.96
C HIS A 238 24.67 23.48 -39.32
N SER A 239 23.62 22.71 -39.55
CA SER A 239 23.67 21.27 -39.79
C SER A 239 24.48 20.85 -41.02
N SER A 240 24.66 21.75 -42.00
CA SER A 240 25.53 21.51 -43.20
C SER A 240 27.03 21.45 -42.86
N ARG A 241 27.39 21.79 -41.60
CA ARG A 241 28.78 21.75 -41.12
C ARG A 241 28.84 20.87 -39.89
N PRO A 242 28.72 19.51 -40.05
CA PRO A 242 28.67 18.60 -38.96
C PRO A 242 30.00 18.59 -38.19
N VAL A 243 29.89 18.52 -36.86
CA VAL A 243 31.05 18.38 -35.96
C VAL A 243 30.87 17.09 -35.14
N PRO A 244 31.99 16.43 -34.74
CA PRO A 244 31.92 15.23 -33.90
C PRO A 244 31.30 15.48 -32.51
N ASP A 245 31.51 16.67 -31.96
CA ASP A 245 30.96 17.14 -30.70
C ASP A 245 29.49 17.56 -30.89
N ASN A 246 28.55 16.72 -30.47
CA ASN A 246 27.12 16.90 -30.65
C ASN A 246 26.35 16.42 -29.41
N ALA A 247 25.54 17.32 -28.85
CA ALA A 247 24.81 17.07 -27.62
C ALA A 247 23.93 15.79 -27.67
N ILE A 248 23.29 15.54 -28.84
CA ILE A 248 22.50 14.31 -29.01
C ILE A 248 23.38 13.06 -28.93
N TYR A 249 24.56 13.08 -29.58
CA TYR A 249 25.43 11.92 -29.64
C TYR A 249 26.02 11.57 -28.26
N HIS A 250 26.37 12.57 -27.45
CA HIS A 250 26.80 12.39 -26.09
C HIS A 250 25.68 11.78 -25.25
N LEU A 251 24.46 12.37 -25.30
CA LEU A 251 23.32 11.90 -24.51
C LEU A 251 22.92 10.46 -24.87
N VAL A 252 22.80 10.13 -26.16
CA VAL A 252 22.38 8.80 -26.61
C VAL A 252 23.37 7.72 -26.12
N ARG A 253 24.69 7.98 -26.21
CA ARG A 253 25.70 7.05 -25.69
C ARG A 253 25.64 6.91 -24.18
N ALA A 254 25.31 7.99 -23.46
CA ALA A 254 25.13 7.95 -22.01
C ALA A 254 23.91 7.11 -21.61
N VAL A 255 22.76 7.33 -22.26
CA VAL A 255 21.54 6.57 -22.03
C VAL A 255 21.72 5.08 -22.40
N ASP A 256 22.41 4.79 -23.50
CA ASP A 256 22.74 3.42 -23.92
C ASP A 256 23.57 2.72 -22.83
N ARG A 257 24.61 3.36 -22.30
CA ARG A 257 25.39 2.79 -21.20
C ARG A 257 24.58 2.56 -19.92
N VAL A 258 23.68 3.49 -19.59
CA VAL A 258 22.78 3.33 -18.43
C VAL A 258 21.82 2.15 -18.64
N SER A 259 21.31 1.94 -19.86
CA SER A 259 20.37 0.85 -20.18
C SER A 259 20.98 -0.56 -20.06
N HIS A 260 22.31 -0.67 -20.14
CA HIS A 260 23.04 -1.92 -20.03
C HIS A 260 23.71 -2.12 -18.66
N TYR A 261 23.55 -1.16 -17.74
CA TYR A 261 24.17 -1.25 -16.43
C TYR A 261 23.22 -1.87 -15.40
N GLU A 262 23.69 -2.95 -14.79
CA GLU A 262 22.99 -3.61 -13.68
C GLU A 262 23.66 -3.26 -12.35
N PHE A 263 22.90 -2.74 -11.40
CA PHE A 263 23.37 -2.55 -10.05
C PHE A 263 23.59 -3.92 -9.36
N PRO A 264 24.56 -4.01 -8.44
CA PRO A 264 24.80 -5.25 -7.70
C PRO A 264 23.55 -5.74 -6.96
N VAL A 265 23.43 -7.06 -6.83
CA VAL A 265 22.43 -7.71 -5.98
C VAL A 265 22.63 -7.31 -4.52
N GLN A 266 21.56 -6.93 -3.87
CA GLN A 266 21.51 -6.54 -2.45
C GLN A 266 20.39 -7.31 -1.75
N LEU A 267 20.66 -7.76 -0.53
CA LEU A 267 19.67 -8.40 0.33
C LEU A 267 19.61 -7.68 1.67
N ASP A 268 18.44 -7.17 2.00
CA ASP A 268 18.05 -6.73 3.34
C ASP A 268 17.33 -7.86 4.10
N GLU A 269 16.76 -7.55 5.26
CA GLU A 269 15.99 -8.53 6.03
C GLU A 269 14.71 -8.97 5.30
N ALA A 270 14.01 -8.04 4.64
CA ALA A 270 12.71 -8.28 4.01
C ALA A 270 12.84 -9.17 2.76
N ASN A 271 13.67 -8.77 1.78
CA ASN A 271 13.79 -9.57 0.56
C ASN A 271 14.52 -10.89 0.79
N ARG A 272 15.45 -10.96 1.76
CA ARG A 272 16.05 -12.23 2.18
C ARG A 272 14.99 -13.18 2.74
N ALA A 273 14.10 -12.68 3.58
CA ALA A 273 13.00 -13.48 4.12
C ALA A 273 12.02 -13.90 3.02
N TYR A 274 11.72 -13.00 2.06
CA TYR A 274 10.91 -13.30 0.89
C TYR A 274 11.49 -14.48 0.10
N PHE A 275 12.71 -14.34 -0.42
CA PHE A 275 13.33 -15.39 -1.22
C PHE A 275 13.53 -16.69 -0.45
N SER A 276 13.83 -16.62 0.85
CA SER A 276 13.93 -17.82 1.70
C SER A 276 12.58 -18.52 1.89
N GLY A 277 11.49 -17.78 2.06
CA GLY A 277 10.13 -18.30 2.16
C GLY A 277 9.66 -18.88 0.84
N MET A 278 9.70 -18.06 -0.21
CA MET A 278 9.22 -18.42 -1.55
C MET A 278 10.00 -19.56 -2.19
N SER A 279 11.29 -19.75 -1.87
CA SER A 279 12.08 -20.89 -2.37
C SER A 279 11.43 -22.24 -2.09
N LYS A 280 10.72 -22.37 -0.95
CA LYS A 280 10.04 -23.60 -0.53
C LYS A 280 8.66 -23.75 -1.16
N ILE A 281 8.05 -22.65 -1.55
CA ILE A 281 6.69 -22.56 -2.10
C ILE A 281 6.74 -22.78 -3.63
N VAL A 282 7.57 -22.01 -4.32
CA VAL A 282 7.72 -22.03 -5.78
C VAL A 282 8.34 -23.35 -6.24
N GLY A 283 9.37 -23.82 -5.53
CA GLY A 283 10.08 -25.08 -5.89
C GLY A 283 10.78 -25.01 -7.25
N GLY A 284 11.17 -26.17 -7.78
CA GLY A 284 11.80 -26.28 -9.11
C GLY A 284 13.08 -25.45 -9.24
N GLN A 285 13.36 -24.99 -10.47
CA GLN A 285 14.56 -24.19 -10.78
C GLN A 285 14.53 -22.83 -10.10
N ASP A 286 13.38 -22.18 -10.08
CA ASP A 286 13.22 -20.83 -9.50
C ASP A 286 13.38 -20.89 -7.97
N GLY A 287 12.76 -21.84 -7.30
CA GLY A 287 12.94 -22.04 -5.86
C GLY A 287 14.38 -22.39 -5.49
N ALA A 288 15.08 -23.19 -6.29
CA ALA A 288 16.50 -23.48 -6.09
C ALA A 288 17.38 -22.23 -6.27
N ALA A 289 17.08 -21.39 -7.28
CA ALA A 289 17.76 -20.11 -7.51
C ALA A 289 17.52 -19.12 -6.36
N MET A 290 16.29 -19.02 -5.84
CA MET A 290 15.99 -18.21 -4.67
C MET A 290 16.82 -18.64 -3.45
N ALA A 291 16.89 -19.93 -3.16
CA ALA A 291 17.70 -20.45 -2.06
C ALA A 291 19.21 -20.16 -2.26
N ALA A 292 19.70 -20.28 -3.49
CA ALA A 292 21.10 -20.02 -3.83
C ALA A 292 21.47 -18.55 -3.66
N VAL A 293 20.63 -17.60 -4.12
CA VAL A 293 20.85 -16.15 -3.94
C VAL A 293 20.83 -15.76 -2.47
N VAL A 294 19.94 -16.35 -1.66
CA VAL A 294 19.92 -16.12 -0.20
C VAL A 294 21.22 -16.57 0.45
N ALA A 295 21.77 -17.71 0.01
CA ALA A 295 23.04 -18.23 0.52
C ALA A 295 24.26 -17.44 0.01
N ASN A 296 24.22 -17.04 -1.26
CA ASN A 296 25.29 -16.28 -1.93
C ASN A 296 24.71 -15.28 -2.94
N PRO A 297 24.54 -14.00 -2.57
CA PRO A 297 24.02 -12.99 -3.49
C PRO A 297 24.85 -12.75 -4.76
N ALA A 298 26.10 -13.24 -4.78
CA ALA A 298 27.00 -13.17 -5.95
C ALA A 298 26.91 -14.40 -6.88
N ASP A 299 25.98 -15.33 -6.63
CA ASP A 299 25.78 -16.49 -7.52
C ASP A 299 25.15 -16.05 -8.84
N ALA A 300 25.99 -15.82 -9.85
CA ALA A 300 25.58 -15.32 -11.16
C ALA A 300 24.60 -16.27 -11.88
N ALA A 301 24.70 -17.59 -11.66
CA ALA A 301 23.80 -18.55 -12.30
C ALA A 301 22.39 -18.46 -11.68
N ALA A 302 22.29 -18.35 -10.36
CA ALA A 302 21.05 -18.16 -9.65
C ALA A 302 20.41 -16.80 -9.99
N VAL A 303 21.19 -15.72 -9.99
CA VAL A 303 20.73 -14.38 -10.38
C VAL A 303 20.17 -14.38 -11.79
N ALA A 304 20.85 -15.00 -12.76
CA ALA A 304 20.38 -15.08 -14.15
C ALA A 304 19.06 -15.87 -14.32
N VAL A 305 18.73 -16.77 -13.41
CA VAL A 305 17.41 -17.42 -13.37
C VAL A 305 16.36 -16.45 -12.88
N LEU A 306 16.61 -15.77 -11.76
CA LEU A 306 15.65 -14.85 -11.13
C LEU A 306 15.42 -13.59 -11.98
N ASP A 307 16.42 -13.11 -12.71
CA ASP A 307 16.35 -11.95 -13.59
C ASP A 307 15.35 -12.10 -14.75
N LYS A 308 14.91 -13.33 -15.05
CA LYS A 308 13.84 -13.57 -16.04
C LYS A 308 12.46 -13.10 -15.56
N ASN A 309 12.26 -13.00 -14.26
CA ASN A 309 11.07 -12.43 -13.66
C ASN A 309 11.35 -10.97 -13.27
N GLN A 310 10.62 -10.04 -13.88
CA GLN A 310 10.84 -8.60 -13.72
C GLN A 310 10.71 -8.16 -12.25
N ASN A 311 9.80 -8.80 -11.50
CA ASN A 311 9.57 -8.47 -10.10
C ASN A 311 10.73 -8.91 -9.22
N TRP A 312 11.18 -10.16 -9.36
CA TRP A 312 12.34 -10.69 -8.62
C TRP A 312 13.62 -9.93 -8.96
N HIS A 313 13.82 -9.60 -10.26
CA HIS A 313 14.92 -8.75 -10.70
C HIS A 313 14.91 -7.40 -9.95
N ALA A 314 13.74 -6.74 -9.91
CA ALA A 314 13.59 -5.46 -9.26
C ALA A 314 13.76 -5.54 -7.72
N MET A 315 13.33 -6.64 -7.10
CA MET A 315 13.49 -6.85 -5.65
C MET A 315 14.96 -7.07 -5.23
N LEU A 316 15.82 -7.48 -6.16
CA LEU A 316 17.21 -7.84 -5.85
C LEU A 316 18.18 -6.64 -5.89
N ARG A 317 17.80 -5.49 -6.45
CA ARG A 317 18.75 -4.40 -6.70
C ARG A 317 18.10 -3.03 -6.91
N THR A 318 18.89 -1.97 -6.87
CA THR A 318 18.50 -0.70 -7.47
C THR A 318 18.30 -0.87 -8.96
N THR A 319 17.21 -0.35 -9.52
CA THR A 319 16.92 -0.37 -10.95
C THR A 319 16.77 1.03 -11.48
N CYS A 320 17.29 1.31 -12.68
CA CYS A 320 17.21 2.62 -13.33
C CYS A 320 16.76 2.48 -14.78
N VAL A 321 15.84 3.33 -15.22
CA VAL A 321 15.30 3.33 -16.58
C VAL A 321 15.13 4.76 -17.10
N ALA A 322 15.45 4.96 -18.39
CA ALA A 322 15.16 6.22 -19.07
C ALA A 322 13.65 6.34 -19.32
N THR A 323 13.03 7.42 -18.87
CA THR A 323 11.58 7.65 -19.00
C THR A 323 11.22 8.77 -19.96
N THR A 324 12.08 9.78 -20.10
CA THR A 324 11.88 10.86 -21.07
C THR A 324 13.21 11.24 -21.74
N LEU A 325 13.10 11.69 -23.00
CA LEU A 325 14.23 12.23 -23.76
C LEU A 325 13.75 13.42 -24.59
N ALA A 326 14.52 14.52 -24.54
CA ALA A 326 14.26 15.72 -25.33
C ALA A 326 15.59 16.31 -25.86
N ALA A 327 15.66 16.61 -27.17
CA ALA A 327 16.90 17.10 -27.75
C ALA A 327 16.65 17.94 -29.01
N GLY A 328 17.53 18.92 -29.22
CA GLY A 328 17.48 19.80 -30.41
C GLY A 328 16.36 20.84 -30.36
N HIS A 329 16.33 21.72 -31.36
CA HIS A 329 15.33 22.78 -31.44
C HIS A 329 14.93 23.09 -32.92
N ALA A 330 15.71 22.62 -33.89
CA ALA A 330 15.43 22.81 -35.31
C ALA A 330 16.08 21.69 -36.14
N THR A 331 15.45 21.34 -37.26
CA THR A 331 15.89 20.25 -38.15
C THR A 331 17.18 20.56 -38.94
N ASN A 332 17.53 21.84 -39.07
CA ASN A 332 18.68 22.32 -39.80
C ASN A 332 19.77 22.95 -38.90
N ALA A 333 19.70 22.72 -37.58
CA ALA A 333 20.67 23.20 -36.62
C ALA A 333 21.28 22.05 -35.81
N LEU A 334 22.56 22.19 -35.44
CA LEU A 334 23.18 21.30 -34.44
C LEU A 334 22.53 21.57 -33.08
N PRO A 335 22.27 20.51 -32.26
CA PRO A 335 21.55 20.64 -31.02
C PRO A 335 22.37 21.41 -29.96
N GLN A 336 21.76 22.42 -29.35
CA GLN A 336 22.39 23.20 -28.27
C GLN A 336 22.18 22.53 -26.90
N ARG A 337 21.17 21.63 -26.80
CA ARG A 337 20.86 20.93 -25.56
C ARG A 337 20.21 19.60 -25.88
N ALA A 338 20.55 18.60 -25.05
CA ALA A 338 19.91 17.31 -25.02
C ALA A 338 19.75 16.87 -23.54
N ARG A 339 18.59 16.31 -23.20
CA ARG A 339 18.21 15.90 -21.83
C ARG A 339 17.55 14.55 -21.85
N ALA A 340 17.80 13.75 -20.79
CA ALA A 340 17.06 12.55 -20.49
C ALA A 340 16.76 12.49 -19.00
N ASN A 341 15.55 12.04 -18.64
CA ASN A 341 15.23 11.65 -17.27
C ASN A 341 15.53 10.16 -17.08
N ILE A 342 16.31 9.86 -16.08
CA ILE A 342 16.53 8.48 -15.59
C ILE A 342 15.76 8.35 -14.28
N ASN A 343 14.69 7.56 -14.27
CA ASN A 343 14.00 7.21 -13.03
C ASN A 343 14.67 5.98 -12.44
N CYS A 344 15.11 6.09 -11.20
CA CYS A 344 15.66 4.98 -10.44
C CYS A 344 14.72 4.59 -9.30
N ARG A 345 14.59 3.31 -9.08
CA ARG A 345 14.01 2.70 -7.89
C ARG A 345 15.16 2.21 -7.04
N ILE A 346 15.51 3.00 -6.04
CA ILE A 346 16.69 2.83 -5.20
C ILE A 346 16.41 1.79 -4.12
N PHE A 347 17.33 0.85 -3.95
CA PHE A 347 17.23 -0.16 -2.89
C PHE A 347 17.21 0.49 -1.50
N PRO A 348 16.42 -0.02 -0.52
CA PRO A 348 16.31 0.55 0.81
C PRO A 348 17.67 0.80 1.47
N GLY A 349 17.82 1.91 2.18
CA GLY A 349 19.06 2.27 2.85
C GLY A 349 20.18 2.79 1.94
N VAL A 350 20.04 2.75 0.61
CA VAL A 350 21.06 3.27 -0.31
C VAL A 350 20.90 4.78 -0.50
N PRO A 351 21.96 5.59 -0.24
CA PRO A 351 21.89 7.04 -0.45
C PRO A 351 21.70 7.40 -1.93
N ARG A 352 20.87 8.42 -2.20
CA ARG A 352 20.63 8.95 -3.56
C ARG A 352 21.92 9.39 -4.25
N GLU A 353 22.81 10.02 -3.47
CA GLU A 353 24.11 10.51 -3.95
C GLU A 353 25.00 9.35 -4.42
N ALA A 354 24.95 8.20 -3.76
CA ALA A 354 25.70 7.02 -4.17
C ALA A 354 25.21 6.49 -5.53
N VAL A 355 23.89 6.52 -5.76
CA VAL A 355 23.30 6.16 -7.06
C VAL A 355 23.69 7.17 -8.13
N ARG A 356 23.62 8.49 -7.83
CA ARG A 356 24.09 9.55 -8.76
C ARG A 356 25.55 9.33 -9.14
N ASP A 357 26.41 9.11 -8.17
CA ASP A 357 27.86 8.95 -8.38
C ASP A 357 28.16 7.68 -9.20
N GLN A 358 27.35 6.64 -9.01
CA GLN A 358 27.42 5.45 -9.86
C GLN A 358 26.97 5.73 -11.30
N LEU A 359 25.88 6.47 -11.48
CA LEU A 359 25.42 6.90 -12.80
C LEU A 359 26.46 7.76 -13.52
N VAL A 360 27.16 8.66 -12.82
CA VAL A 360 28.28 9.44 -13.39
C VAL A 360 29.38 8.51 -13.91
N LYS A 361 29.75 7.46 -13.15
CA LYS A 361 30.74 6.48 -13.57
C LYS A 361 30.28 5.68 -14.78
N VAL A 362 29.02 5.28 -14.83
CA VAL A 362 28.41 4.52 -15.94
C VAL A 362 28.33 5.38 -17.19
N VAL A 363 27.91 6.62 -17.07
CA VAL A 363 27.85 7.62 -18.16
C VAL A 363 29.21 7.82 -18.78
N ALA A 364 30.29 7.87 -17.98
CA ALA A 364 31.70 7.93 -18.44
C ALA A 364 31.92 8.98 -19.54
N ASP A 365 31.31 10.15 -19.46
CA ASP A 365 31.39 11.24 -20.40
C ASP A 365 31.28 12.58 -19.67
N ALA A 366 32.39 13.34 -19.63
CA ALA A 366 32.47 14.61 -18.90
C ALA A 366 31.57 15.73 -19.48
N ALA A 367 31.11 15.58 -20.73
CA ALA A 367 30.16 16.50 -21.34
C ALA A 367 28.72 16.30 -20.82
N VAL A 368 28.44 15.16 -20.17
CA VAL A 368 27.11 14.84 -19.62
C VAL A 368 27.07 15.11 -18.14
N SER A 369 26.29 16.08 -17.72
CA SER A 369 26.01 16.32 -16.30
C SER A 369 24.94 15.36 -15.82
N VAL A 370 25.11 14.81 -14.60
CA VAL A 370 24.11 14.01 -13.90
C VAL A 370 23.70 14.74 -12.63
N THR A 371 22.47 15.20 -12.56
CA THR A 371 21.95 15.99 -11.44
C THR A 371 20.69 15.37 -10.84
N VAL A 372 20.42 15.72 -9.60
CA VAL A 372 19.16 15.39 -8.91
C VAL A 372 18.27 16.63 -9.01
N PRO A 373 17.26 16.66 -9.90
CA PRO A 373 16.45 17.86 -10.11
C PRO A 373 15.53 18.15 -8.92
N GLU A 374 15.07 17.11 -8.26
CA GLU A 374 14.15 17.19 -7.13
C GLU A 374 14.37 15.99 -6.22
N VAL A 375 14.38 16.21 -4.92
CA VAL A 375 14.41 15.13 -3.91
C VAL A 375 12.97 14.77 -3.57
N ARG A 376 12.58 13.55 -3.86
CA ARG A 376 11.25 13.02 -3.56
C ARG A 376 11.31 12.14 -2.32
N GLY A 377 10.67 12.60 -1.26
CA GLY A 377 10.59 11.88 0.01
C GLY A 377 11.97 11.63 0.68
N PRO A 378 12.02 11.18 1.89
CA PRO A 378 13.24 10.72 2.56
C PRO A 378 13.69 9.33 2.07
N VAL A 379 14.95 8.97 2.35
CA VAL A 379 15.41 7.57 2.24
C VAL A 379 14.89 6.83 3.47
N ALA A 380 14.12 5.78 3.28
CA ALA A 380 13.57 4.96 4.35
C ALA A 380 14.39 3.69 4.55
N GLU A 381 14.65 3.35 5.81
CA GLU A 381 15.12 2.02 6.19
C GLU A 381 13.93 1.06 6.26
N PRO A 382 14.13 -0.26 6.04
CA PRO A 382 13.10 -1.26 6.22
C PRO A 382 12.50 -1.24 7.63
N ALA A 383 11.19 -1.49 7.74
CA ALA A 383 10.55 -1.68 9.03
C ALA A 383 11.01 -3.01 9.66
N PRO A 384 11.36 -3.05 10.97
CA PRO A 384 11.90 -4.26 11.60
C PRO A 384 10.93 -5.44 11.60
N LEU A 385 11.36 -6.60 11.13
CA LEU A 385 10.56 -7.84 11.13
C LEU A 385 10.60 -8.51 12.51
N THR A 386 9.68 -8.14 13.38
CA THR A 386 9.64 -8.65 14.75
C THR A 386 8.54 -9.70 14.95
N ALA A 387 8.73 -10.58 15.95
CA ALA A 387 7.68 -11.53 16.34
C ALA A 387 6.38 -10.83 16.81
N ALA A 388 6.49 -9.61 17.35
CA ALA A 388 5.33 -8.81 17.74
C ALA A 388 4.48 -8.38 16.53
N ILE A 389 5.08 -8.23 15.37
CA ILE A 389 4.38 -7.93 14.10
C ILE A 389 3.96 -9.22 13.41
N LEU A 390 4.89 -10.12 13.10
CA LEU A 390 4.60 -11.30 12.29
C LEU A 390 3.76 -12.37 13.02
N GLY A 391 3.89 -12.47 14.33
CA GLY A 391 3.17 -13.48 15.14
C GLY A 391 1.64 -13.36 15.02
N PRO A 392 1.04 -12.19 15.27
CA PRO A 392 -0.39 -11.95 15.08
C PRO A 392 -0.86 -12.18 13.65
N VAL A 393 -0.10 -11.71 12.64
CA VAL A 393 -0.42 -11.93 11.22
C VAL A 393 -0.50 -13.43 10.93
N THR A 394 0.53 -14.17 11.29
CA THR A 394 0.59 -15.64 11.11
C THR A 394 -0.55 -16.34 11.84
N THR A 395 -0.84 -15.92 13.06
CA THR A 395 -1.92 -16.52 13.87
C THR A 395 -3.29 -16.35 13.19
N VAL A 396 -3.62 -15.13 12.74
CA VAL A 396 -4.90 -14.85 12.10
C VAL A 396 -4.97 -15.50 10.71
N ALA A 397 -3.88 -15.45 9.94
CA ALA A 397 -3.80 -16.08 8.63
C ALA A 397 -4.06 -17.59 8.72
N HIS A 398 -3.40 -18.30 9.64
CA HIS A 398 -3.59 -19.74 9.81
C HIS A 398 -4.98 -20.13 10.33
N GLN A 399 -5.67 -19.23 11.04
CA GLN A 399 -7.07 -19.44 11.44
C GLN A 399 -8.05 -19.31 10.27
N LEU A 400 -7.77 -18.40 9.34
CA LEU A 400 -8.64 -18.14 8.20
C LEU A 400 -8.28 -19.01 6.98
N TRP A 401 -6.99 -19.23 6.77
CA TRP A 401 -6.44 -19.95 5.62
C TRP A 401 -5.39 -20.98 6.09
N PRO A 402 -5.81 -22.12 6.65
CA PRO A 402 -4.88 -23.14 7.13
C PRO A 402 -3.89 -23.57 6.04
N GLY A 403 -2.61 -23.53 6.35
CA GLY A 403 -1.54 -23.94 5.45
C GLY A 403 -1.03 -22.84 4.51
N VAL A 404 -1.66 -21.66 4.45
CA VAL A 404 -1.13 -20.52 3.68
C VAL A 404 0.04 -19.90 4.43
N PRO A 405 1.25 -19.87 3.83
CA PRO A 405 2.42 -19.27 4.47
C PRO A 405 2.31 -17.73 4.51
N VAL A 406 2.90 -17.14 5.55
CA VAL A 406 3.09 -15.69 5.67
C VAL A 406 4.53 -15.38 5.34
N VAL A 407 4.75 -14.49 4.36
CA VAL A 407 6.09 -14.19 3.81
C VAL A 407 6.32 -12.67 3.89
N PRO A 408 7.39 -12.20 4.56
CA PRO A 408 7.81 -10.81 4.44
C PRO A 408 8.19 -10.47 3.00
N ALA A 409 7.93 -9.23 2.58
CA ALA A 409 8.20 -8.78 1.21
C ALA A 409 8.89 -7.42 1.15
N LEU A 410 9.54 -7.18 0.02
CA LEU A 410 10.04 -5.88 -0.42
C LEU A 410 9.30 -5.50 -1.70
N GLU A 411 8.67 -4.31 -1.72
CA GLU A 411 8.00 -3.78 -2.91
C GLU A 411 8.96 -2.91 -3.73
N PRO A 412 9.08 -3.17 -5.04
CA PRO A 412 9.79 -2.26 -5.96
C PRO A 412 9.13 -0.88 -6.09
N GLY A 413 7.86 -0.76 -5.72
CA GLY A 413 7.11 0.48 -5.60
C GLY A 413 7.47 1.28 -4.35
N ALA A 414 6.65 2.26 -4.03
CA ALA A 414 6.71 3.04 -2.80
C ALA A 414 5.27 3.39 -2.39
N SER A 415 5.04 3.52 -1.10
CA SER A 415 3.76 3.95 -0.50
C SER A 415 3.98 5.11 0.48
N ASP A 416 2.95 5.49 1.19
CA ASP A 416 3.03 6.46 2.29
C ASP A 416 4.02 6.05 3.41
N ALA A 417 4.44 4.77 3.47
CA ALA A 417 5.45 4.28 4.40
C ALA A 417 6.79 5.02 4.24
N GLN A 418 7.11 5.51 3.04
CA GLN A 418 8.30 6.32 2.77
C GLN A 418 8.40 7.58 3.65
N PHE A 419 7.28 8.11 4.14
CA PHE A 419 7.24 9.29 5.01
C PHE A 419 7.18 8.93 6.49
N LEU A 420 6.51 7.82 6.84
CA LEU A 420 6.30 7.42 8.22
C LEU A 420 7.51 6.70 8.83
N ASN A 421 8.18 5.82 8.07
CA ASN A 421 9.37 5.12 8.53
C ASN A 421 10.47 6.09 9.00
N PRO A 422 10.89 7.11 8.22
CA PRO A 422 11.85 8.09 8.67
C PRO A 422 11.36 8.99 9.81
N ALA A 423 10.04 9.18 9.93
CA ALA A 423 9.44 9.88 11.07
C ALA A 423 9.40 9.03 12.35
N GLY A 424 9.97 7.81 12.33
CA GLY A 424 10.05 6.92 13.48
C GLY A 424 8.76 6.15 13.78
N ILE A 425 7.91 5.97 12.77
CA ILE A 425 6.73 5.09 12.82
C ILE A 425 6.97 3.93 11.85
N PRO A 426 7.51 2.78 12.29
CA PRO A 426 7.64 1.59 11.43
C PRO A 426 6.30 1.26 10.79
N THR A 427 6.27 1.16 9.48
CA THR A 427 5.03 1.00 8.70
C THR A 427 5.09 -0.29 7.91
N TYR A 428 4.03 -1.07 8.01
CA TYR A 428 3.91 -2.38 7.38
C TYR A 428 2.71 -2.41 6.44
N GLY A 429 2.91 -2.94 5.23
CA GLY A 429 1.82 -3.25 4.33
C GLY A 429 1.21 -4.60 4.70
N ILE A 430 -0.05 -4.58 5.15
CA ILE A 430 -0.78 -5.77 5.56
C ILE A 430 -2.23 -5.59 5.16
N THR A 431 -2.68 -6.35 4.15
CA THR A 431 -4.04 -6.22 3.62
C THR A 431 -4.94 -7.41 4.00
N GLY A 432 -4.40 -8.62 4.01
CA GLY A 432 -5.18 -9.85 4.16
C GLY A 432 -6.12 -10.07 2.98
N MET A 433 -5.89 -9.39 1.87
CA MET A 433 -6.55 -9.57 0.58
C MET A 433 -5.65 -10.42 -0.32
N PHE A 434 -6.22 -10.99 -1.39
CA PHE A 434 -5.50 -11.81 -2.34
C PHE A 434 -5.81 -11.35 -3.75
N THR A 435 -4.76 -11.19 -4.55
CA THR A 435 -4.83 -10.66 -5.92
C THR A 435 -4.55 -11.75 -6.94
N ASP A 436 -5.24 -11.67 -8.09
CA ASP A 436 -5.03 -12.55 -9.23
C ASP A 436 -3.64 -12.35 -9.85
N PRO A 437 -3.08 -13.36 -10.56
CA PRO A 437 -1.76 -13.27 -11.18
C PRO A 437 -1.60 -12.14 -12.20
N ASP A 438 -2.72 -11.59 -12.72
CA ASP A 438 -2.71 -10.46 -13.64
C ASP A 438 -2.73 -9.09 -12.95
N GLY A 439 -2.65 -9.07 -11.61
CA GLY A 439 -2.60 -7.84 -10.80
C GLY A 439 -3.92 -7.07 -10.73
N GLY A 440 -5.05 -7.63 -11.18
CA GLY A 440 -6.37 -7.00 -11.07
C GLY A 440 -6.53 -5.67 -11.81
N GLY A 441 -5.56 -5.27 -12.65
CA GLY A 441 -5.62 -4.02 -13.41
C GLY A 441 -5.35 -2.75 -12.57
N ILE A 442 -4.67 -2.87 -11.44
CA ILE A 442 -4.21 -1.72 -10.62
C ILE A 442 -3.49 -0.71 -11.53
N HIS A 443 -3.81 0.59 -11.40
CA HIS A 443 -3.38 1.70 -12.26
C HIS A 443 -3.77 1.56 -13.74
N GLY A 444 -4.33 0.42 -14.13
CA GLY A 444 -4.78 0.12 -15.50
C GLY A 444 -6.27 0.40 -15.74
N LEU A 445 -6.79 -0.20 -16.80
CA LEU A 445 -8.20 -0.13 -17.19
C LEU A 445 -9.00 -1.23 -16.48
N ASN A 446 -10.23 -0.90 -16.08
CA ASN A 446 -11.15 -1.85 -15.46
C ASN A 446 -10.56 -2.53 -14.22
N GLU A 447 -9.91 -1.75 -13.37
CA GLU A 447 -9.39 -2.21 -12.07
C GLU A 447 -10.45 -3.01 -11.31
N ARG A 448 -10.03 -4.12 -10.71
CA ARG A 448 -10.93 -5.02 -10.00
C ARG A 448 -10.23 -5.76 -8.86
N ILE A 449 -11.05 -6.16 -7.90
CA ILE A 449 -10.65 -7.06 -6.82
C ILE A 449 -11.72 -8.12 -6.61
N ARG A 450 -11.34 -9.33 -6.20
CA ARG A 450 -12.30 -10.39 -5.88
C ARG A 450 -13.19 -10.00 -4.71
N VAL A 451 -14.51 -10.18 -4.84
CA VAL A 451 -15.49 -9.95 -3.76
C VAL A 451 -15.11 -10.75 -2.51
N GLN A 452 -14.75 -12.03 -2.70
CA GLN A 452 -14.31 -12.89 -1.60
C GLN A 452 -13.08 -12.33 -0.89
N SER A 453 -12.09 -11.86 -1.63
CA SER A 453 -10.83 -11.30 -1.10
C SER A 453 -11.10 -10.09 -0.21
N VAL A 454 -11.98 -9.18 -0.63
CA VAL A 454 -12.36 -8.00 0.16
C VAL A 454 -13.01 -8.41 1.50
N TYR A 455 -13.95 -9.36 1.49
CA TYR A 455 -14.60 -9.80 2.73
C TYR A 455 -13.69 -10.63 3.64
N GLU A 456 -12.77 -11.38 3.07
CA GLU A 456 -11.75 -12.09 3.83
C GLU A 456 -10.75 -11.12 4.47
N GLY A 457 -10.24 -10.13 3.71
CA GLY A 457 -9.39 -9.07 4.21
C GLY A 457 -10.07 -8.25 5.32
N ARG A 458 -11.36 -7.92 5.14
CA ARG A 458 -12.18 -7.29 6.18
C ARG A 458 -12.19 -8.10 7.48
N THR A 459 -12.33 -9.41 7.39
CA THR A 459 -12.33 -10.31 8.55
C THR A 459 -10.94 -10.42 9.17
N PHE A 460 -9.92 -10.56 8.33
CA PHE A 460 -8.53 -10.67 8.75
C PHE A 460 -8.07 -9.42 9.49
N LEU A 461 -8.21 -8.25 8.90
CA LEU A 461 -7.78 -6.97 9.47
C LEU A 461 -8.53 -6.61 10.75
N TYR A 462 -9.83 -6.95 10.84
CA TYR A 462 -10.60 -6.78 12.07
C TYR A 462 -10.01 -7.59 13.24
N ARG A 463 -9.70 -8.86 13.02
CA ARG A 463 -9.09 -9.73 14.05
C ARG A 463 -7.69 -9.28 14.39
N LEU A 464 -6.90 -8.94 13.39
CA LEU A 464 -5.51 -8.51 13.54
C LEU A 464 -5.39 -7.25 14.39
N VAL A 465 -6.18 -6.22 14.07
CA VAL A 465 -6.17 -4.95 14.83
C VAL A 465 -6.58 -5.18 16.29
N LYS A 466 -7.55 -6.07 16.58
CA LYS A 466 -7.92 -6.42 17.98
C LYS A 466 -6.76 -7.06 18.73
N ILE A 467 -5.97 -7.91 18.09
CA ILE A 467 -4.78 -8.52 18.72
C ILE A 467 -3.74 -7.43 19.02
N TYR A 468 -3.36 -6.64 18.01
CA TYR A 468 -2.37 -5.58 18.16
C TYR A 468 -2.77 -4.54 19.22
N ALA A 469 -4.04 -4.18 19.27
CA ALA A 469 -4.55 -3.21 20.22
C ALA A 469 -4.54 -3.70 21.68
N ASN A 470 -4.37 -5.00 21.91
CA ASN A 470 -4.32 -5.60 23.25
C ASN A 470 -2.94 -6.18 23.64
N GLN A 471 -1.95 -6.05 22.78
CA GLN A 471 -0.56 -6.43 23.09
C GLN A 471 0.10 -5.53 24.15
#